data_571659a4eb2d227ca152e3b5895e4b81
#
_entry.id   571659a4eb2d227ca152e3b5895e4b81
#
_cell.length_a   1.000
_cell.length_b   1.000
_cell.length_c   1.000
_cell.angle_alpha   90.00
_cell.angle_beta   90.00
_cell.angle_gamma   90.00
#
_symmetry.space_group_name_H-M   'P 1'
#
loop_
_entity.id
_entity.type
_entity.pdbx_description
1 polymer ?
#
loop_
_entity_poly.entity_id
_entity_poly.type
_entity_poly.pdbx_seq_one_letter_code
_entity_poly.pdbx_strand_id
1 'polypeptide(L)' 'MLSMDVEALVTRIRAEYREMPGLQLTFAQARVLWQLDTPTCSAVLQTLVDEGFLVGKSDGRFVATSTDRTPVRRQA' A
#
# COMPACT_ATOMS: atom_id res chain seq x y z
N MET A 1 -11.57 -13.47 -16.29
CA MET A 1 -11.53 -13.20 -16.00
C MET A 1 -11.72 -12.20 -15.45
N LEU A 2 -12.03 -12.03 -15.13
CA LEU A 2 -12.27 -11.14 -14.58
C LEU A 2 -11.78 -11.05 -13.35
N SER A 3 -11.12 -11.70 -12.90
CA SER A 3 -10.59 -11.58 -11.58
C SER A 3 -9.61 -10.45 -11.51
N MET A 4 -9.60 -9.80 -10.38
CA MET A 4 -8.69 -8.73 -10.20
C MET A 4 -7.31 -9.30 -10.04
N ASP A 5 -6.39 -8.73 -10.78
CA ASP A 5 -5.00 -9.12 -10.69
C ASP A 5 -4.38 -8.40 -9.51
N VAL A 6 -3.97 -9.14 -8.50
CA VAL A 6 -3.38 -8.54 -7.30
C VAL A 6 -2.14 -7.73 -7.65
N GLU A 7 -1.34 -8.21 -8.59
CA GLU A 7 -0.13 -7.46 -8.96
C GLU A 7 -0.46 -6.12 -9.60
N ALA A 8 -1.49 -6.09 -10.42
CA ALA A 8 -1.91 -4.83 -11.02
C ALA A 8 -2.41 -3.86 -9.95
N LEU A 9 -3.14 -4.38 -8.97
CA LEU A 9 -3.62 -3.55 -7.87
C LEU A 9 -2.46 -3.05 -7.03
N VAL A 10 -1.50 -3.91 -6.76
CA VAL A 10 -0.33 -3.51 -5.98
C VAL A 10 0.40 -2.36 -6.68
N THR A 11 0.57 -2.48 -7.98
CA THR A 11 1.24 -1.44 -8.75
C THR A 11 0.47 -0.12 -8.68
N ARG A 12 -0.84 -0.21 -8.84
CA ARG A 12 -1.68 0.99 -8.80
C ARG A 12 -1.63 1.66 -7.43
N ILE A 13 -1.75 0.88 -6.39
CA ILE A 13 -1.79 1.43 -5.03
C ILE A 13 -0.43 2.02 -4.66
N ARG A 14 0.64 1.37 -5.10
CA ARG A 14 1.98 1.92 -4.90
C ARG A 14 2.08 3.30 -5.53
N ALA A 15 1.56 3.45 -6.74
CA ALA A 15 1.59 4.75 -7.42
C ALA A 15 0.77 5.80 -6.66
N GLU A 16 -0.37 5.39 -6.11
CA GLU A 16 -1.19 6.31 -5.33
C GLU A 16 -0.44 6.86 -4.12
N TYR A 17 0.24 5.98 -3.42
CA TYR A 17 1.01 6.40 -2.26
C TYR A 17 2.17 7.29 -2.65
N ARG A 18 2.77 7.06 -3.82
CA ARG A 18 3.86 7.90 -4.28
C ARG A 18 3.39 9.29 -4.63
N GLU A 19 2.19 9.39 -5.18
CA GLU A 19 1.63 10.69 -5.54
C GLU A 19 1.17 11.46 -4.32
N MET A 20 0.85 10.76 -3.25
CA MET A 20 0.38 11.39 -2.02
C MET A 20 1.21 10.89 -0.85
N PRO A 21 2.39 11.48 -0.63
CA PRO A 21 3.31 10.93 0.37
C PRO A 21 2.76 10.88 1.78
N GLY A 22 1.78 11.72 2.09
CA GLY A 22 1.18 11.71 3.41
C GLY A 22 -0.03 10.81 3.55
N LEU A 23 -0.32 10.01 2.52
CA LEU A 23 -1.51 9.16 2.53
C LEU A 23 -1.44 8.14 3.65
N GLN A 24 -2.49 8.04 4.44
CA GLN A 24 -2.62 7.08 5.52
C GLN A 24 -4.03 6.52 5.47
N LEU A 25 -4.14 5.21 5.36
CA LEU A 25 -5.44 4.58 5.22
C LEU A 25 -5.54 3.40 6.16
N THR A 26 -6.69 3.27 6.80
CA THR A 26 -7.01 2.03 7.51
C THR A 26 -7.41 0.98 6.48
N PHE A 27 -7.48 -0.26 6.93
CA PHE A 27 -7.93 -1.35 6.08
C PHE A 27 -9.32 -1.04 5.49
N ALA A 28 -10.23 -0.59 6.34
CA ALA A 28 -11.58 -0.30 5.88
C ALA A 28 -11.59 0.84 4.87
N GLN A 29 -10.78 1.86 5.11
CA GLN A 29 -10.71 2.99 4.18
C GLN A 29 -10.16 2.56 2.83
N ALA A 30 -9.14 1.71 2.84
CA ALA A 30 -8.56 1.22 1.60
C ALA A 30 -9.58 0.40 0.80
N ARG A 31 -10.35 -0.43 1.48
CA ARG A 31 -11.38 -1.21 0.81
C ARG A 31 -12.37 -0.31 0.08
N VAL A 32 -12.81 0.73 0.76
CA VAL A 32 -13.81 1.62 0.17
C VAL A 32 -13.20 2.44 -0.95
N LEU A 33 -12.03 3.00 -0.72
CA LEU A 33 -11.39 3.88 -1.70
C LEU A 33 -11.13 3.16 -3.01
N TRP A 34 -10.65 1.93 -2.94
CA TRP A 34 -10.30 1.18 -4.13
C TRP A 34 -11.33 0.12 -4.49
N GLN A 35 -12.44 0.11 -3.77
CA GLN A 35 -13.57 -0.79 -4.05
C GLN A 35 -13.13 -2.26 -4.10
N LEU A 36 -12.41 -2.67 -3.08
CA LEU A 36 -11.91 -4.02 -2.98
C LEU A 36 -12.70 -4.80 -1.95
N ASP A 37 -12.87 -6.09 -2.21
CA ASP A 37 -13.45 -6.94 -1.18
C ASP A 37 -12.38 -7.27 -0.14
N THR A 38 -12.80 -7.85 0.97
CA THR A 38 -11.91 -8.09 2.09
C THR A 38 -10.71 -8.96 1.71
N PRO A 39 -10.89 -10.11 1.07
CA PRO A 39 -9.72 -10.94 0.75
C PRO A 39 -8.77 -10.26 -0.22
N THR A 40 -9.29 -9.54 -1.21
CA THR A 40 -8.43 -8.87 -2.17
C THR A 40 -7.65 -7.75 -1.51
N CYS A 41 -8.33 -6.94 -0.69
CA CYS A 41 -7.67 -5.86 0.02
C CYS A 41 -6.58 -6.39 0.93
N SER A 42 -6.88 -7.48 1.64
CA SER A 42 -5.90 -8.10 2.53
C SER A 42 -4.68 -8.57 1.75
N ALA A 43 -4.90 -9.21 0.61
CA ALA A 43 -3.79 -9.70 -0.20
C ALA A 43 -2.91 -8.57 -0.72
N VAL A 44 -3.53 -7.50 -1.18
CA VAL A 44 -2.79 -6.37 -1.73
C VAL A 44 -1.98 -5.67 -0.65
N LEU A 45 -2.62 -5.36 0.47
CA LEU A 45 -1.92 -4.67 1.54
C LEU A 45 -0.82 -5.54 2.13
N GLN A 46 -1.08 -6.83 2.29
CA GLN A 46 -0.08 -7.73 2.81
C GLN A 46 1.13 -7.81 1.88
N THR A 47 0.89 -7.85 0.59
CA THR A 47 1.98 -7.87 -0.38
C THR A 47 2.85 -6.62 -0.25
N LEU A 48 2.21 -5.47 -0.13
CA LEU A 48 2.96 -4.21 0.00
C LEU A 48 3.74 -4.14 1.31
N VAL A 49 3.17 -4.69 2.37
CA VAL A 49 3.88 -4.75 3.65
C VAL A 49 5.07 -5.72 3.54
N ASP A 50 4.85 -6.87 2.93
CA ASP A 50 5.91 -7.86 2.76
C ASP A 50 7.06 -7.33 1.92
N GLU A 51 6.75 -6.48 0.95
CA GLU A 51 7.79 -5.87 0.13
C GLU A 51 8.51 -4.73 0.81
N GLY A 52 8.02 -4.33 1.98
CA GLY A 52 8.63 -3.21 2.70
C GLY A 52 8.17 -1.85 2.22
N PHE A 53 7.19 -1.82 1.32
CA PHE A 53 6.69 -0.54 0.81
C PHE A 53 5.74 0.13 1.80
N LEU A 54 4.91 -0.65 2.48
CA LEU A 54 3.98 -0.13 3.48
C LEU A 54 4.32 -0.67 4.84
N VAL A 55 3.93 0.07 5.86
CA VAL A 55 4.03 -0.39 7.23
C VAL A 55 2.69 -0.14 7.90
N GLY A 56 2.25 -1.10 8.71
CA GLY A 56 1.04 -0.95 9.49
C GLY A 56 1.37 -0.32 10.82
N LYS A 57 0.69 0.77 11.12
CA LYS A 57 0.88 1.48 12.38
C LYS A 57 -0.02 0.90 13.46
N SER A 58 0.32 1.20 14.70
CA SER A 58 -0.45 0.65 15.82
C SER A 58 -1.89 1.11 15.84
N ASP A 59 -2.20 2.23 15.19
CA ASP A 59 -3.57 2.71 15.11
C ASP A 59 -4.35 2.09 13.95
N GLY A 60 -3.76 1.14 13.23
CA GLY A 60 -4.43 0.43 12.15
C GLY A 60 -4.27 1.07 10.79
N ARG A 61 -3.48 2.11 10.68
CA ARG A 61 -3.28 2.77 9.40
C ARG A 61 -2.07 2.21 8.67
N PHE A 62 -2.18 2.20 7.35
CA PHE A 62 -1.08 1.77 6.50
C PHE A 62 -0.47 3.00 5.84
N VAL A 63 0.83 3.15 5.96
CA VAL A 63 1.55 4.30 5.42
C VAL A 63 2.74 3.80 4.63
N ALA A 64 3.19 4.60 3.67
CA ALA A 64 4.39 4.27 2.93
C ALA A 64 5.59 4.42 3.86
N THR A 65 6.52 3.49 3.75
CA THR A 65 7.72 3.55 4.58
C THR A 65 8.58 4.72 4.12
N SER A 66 9.29 5.31 5.06
CA SER A 66 10.13 6.44 4.73
C SER A 66 11.39 6.02 3.98
N THR A 67 11.70 4.74 4.01
CA THR A 67 12.91 4.27 3.34
C THR A 67 12.84 4.40 1.83
N ASP A 68 11.66 4.51 1.31
CA ASP A 68 11.59 4.61 -0.13
C ASP A 68 12.03 5.96 -0.63
N ARG A 69 12.37 6.83 0.27
CA ARG A 69 13.01 7.99 -0.16
C ARG A 69 14.41 7.93 0.26
N THR A 70 14.94 7.73 0.54
CA THR A 70 16.13 7.73 0.70
C THR A 70 16.98 7.53 0.20
N PRO A 71 17.09 7.56 0.36
CA PRO A 71 17.92 7.38 0.08
C PRO A 71 18.74 7.48 0.07
N VAL A 72 18.49 7.41 0.34
CA VAL A 72 19.09 7.28 0.51
C VAL A 72 19.97 7.41 0.52
N ARG A 73 19.91 7.30 0.55
CA ARG A 73 20.49 7.23 0.63
C ARG A 73 21.45 7.20 0.53
N ARG A 74 21.39 7.11 0.49
CA ARG A 74 22.01 6.96 0.48
C ARG A 74 22.85 7.03 0.19
N GLN A 75 22.57 7.10 0.01
CA GLN A 75 23.12 7.03 -0.16
C GLN A 75 23.83 7.08 -0.30
N ALA A 76 23.79 7.01 -0.56
CA ALA A 76 24.30 6.83 -0.50
C ALA A 76 24.67 6.96 -0.51
#